data_28e9c6c26f234fa196ea1b71217aca64
#
_entry.id   28e9c6c26f234fa196ea1b71217aca64
#
_cell.length_a   1.000
_cell.length_b   1.000
_cell.length_c   1.000
_cell.angle_alpha   90.00
_cell.angle_beta   90.00
_cell.angle_gamma   90.00
#
_symmetry.space_group_name_H-M   'P 1'
#
loop_
_entity.id
_entity.type
_entity.pdbx_description
1 polymer ?
#
loop_
_entity_poly.entity_id
_entity_poly.type
_entity_poly.pdbx_seq_one_letter_code
_entity_poly.pdbx_strand_id
1 'polypeptide(L)'
;MARLQQFYREKIVPDLVVKFSYKSAMQVPRLSKITLNMGVSEAVADKKVMDHAVNDLTKIAGQKPVVTKSRKPIAGFKIRENLAIGCMVTLRGVQMYEFLDRFVTIALPRVRDFRGISGRSFDGRGNYNVGVKEQIIFPEIEYDKIDAIRGMNISFTTTAQSDDECKALLAAFKFPFKN
;
A
#
# COMPACT_ATOMS: atom_id res chain seq x y z
N MET A 1 16.53 -9.00 9.88
CA MET A 1 15.06 -9.17 10.06
C MET A 1 14.50 -7.79 10.30
N ALA A 2 13.39 -7.42 9.63
CA ALA A 2 12.78 -6.09 9.80
C ALA A 2 12.26 -5.91 11.23
N ARG A 3 12.39 -4.69 11.79
CA ARG A 3 11.96 -4.34 13.15
C ARG A 3 10.49 -4.73 13.40
N LEU A 4 9.58 -4.39 12.49
CA LEU A 4 8.17 -4.73 12.63
C LEU A 4 7.87 -6.22 12.48
N GLN A 5 8.71 -6.98 11.75
CA GLN A 5 8.57 -8.43 11.67
C GLN A 5 8.89 -9.10 13.01
N GLN A 6 9.91 -8.62 13.71
CA GLN A 6 10.24 -9.09 15.05
C GLN A 6 9.14 -8.70 16.05
N PHE A 7 8.70 -7.44 16.02
CA PHE A 7 7.61 -6.94 16.83
C PHE A 7 6.30 -7.73 16.64
N TYR A 8 5.99 -8.12 15.40
CA TYR A 8 4.85 -8.99 15.12
C TYR A 8 4.94 -10.32 15.86
N ARG A 9 6.11 -10.99 15.81
CA ARG A 9 6.29 -12.30 16.44
C ARG A 9 6.27 -12.25 17.97
N GLU A 10 6.93 -11.24 18.53
CA GLU A 10 7.14 -11.15 19.99
C GLU A 10 5.93 -10.57 20.74
N LYS A 11 5.20 -9.64 20.14
CA LYS A 11 4.12 -8.90 20.80
C LYS A 11 2.75 -9.11 20.17
N ILE A 12 2.63 -8.90 18.85
CA ILE A 12 1.31 -8.88 18.19
C ILE A 12 0.67 -10.28 18.21
N VAL A 13 1.44 -11.33 17.96
CA VAL A 13 0.92 -12.71 17.94
C VAL A 13 0.32 -13.10 19.30
N PRO A 14 1.03 -12.97 20.44
CA PRO A 14 0.43 -13.27 21.76
C PRO A 14 -0.83 -12.45 22.06
N ASP A 15 -0.80 -11.14 21.78
CA ASP A 15 -1.92 -10.24 22.05
C ASP A 15 -3.19 -10.64 21.26
N LEU A 16 -3.02 -10.98 19.98
CA LEU A 16 -4.15 -11.40 19.13
C LEU A 16 -4.68 -12.80 19.50
N VAL A 17 -3.79 -13.72 19.93
CA VAL A 17 -4.22 -15.03 20.46
C VAL A 17 -5.16 -14.86 21.65
N VAL A 18 -4.81 -13.98 22.58
CA VAL A 18 -5.66 -13.71 23.76
C VAL A 18 -6.95 -13.02 23.33
N LYS A 19 -6.87 -12.00 22.48
CA LYS A 19 -8.02 -11.18 22.06
C LYS A 19 -9.10 -11.96 21.33
N PHE A 20 -8.71 -12.86 20.42
CA PHE A 20 -9.63 -13.64 19.58
C PHE A 20 -9.75 -15.10 20.02
N SER A 21 -9.09 -15.50 21.10
CA SER A 21 -9.11 -16.87 21.66
C SER A 21 -8.73 -17.93 20.61
N TYR A 22 -7.70 -17.67 19.81
CA TYR A 22 -7.22 -18.64 18.80
C TYR A 22 -6.65 -19.89 19.46
N LYS A 23 -6.97 -21.05 18.90
CA LYS A 23 -6.48 -22.36 19.38
C LYS A 23 -5.00 -22.59 19.01
N SER A 24 -4.49 -21.94 17.99
CA SER A 24 -3.12 -22.09 17.51
C SER A 24 -2.56 -20.75 17.05
N ALA A 25 -1.27 -20.54 17.29
CA ALA A 25 -0.54 -19.37 16.77
C ALA A 25 -0.56 -19.27 15.22
N MET A 26 -0.79 -20.37 14.52
CA MET A 26 -0.90 -20.40 13.06
C MET A 26 -2.22 -19.81 12.54
N GLN A 27 -3.24 -19.67 13.37
CA GLN A 27 -4.51 -19.03 13.02
C GLN A 27 -4.43 -17.51 13.08
N VAL A 28 -3.42 -16.96 13.77
CA VAL A 28 -3.26 -15.52 13.93
C VAL A 28 -3.10 -14.86 12.58
N PRO A 29 -3.88 -13.81 12.28
CA PRO A 29 -3.80 -13.08 11.02
C PRO A 29 -2.41 -12.44 10.84
N ARG A 30 -1.88 -12.52 9.63
CA ARG A 30 -0.59 -11.93 9.25
C ARG A 30 -0.72 -11.15 7.95
N LEU A 31 0.16 -10.20 7.74
CA LEU A 31 0.32 -9.54 6.44
C LEU A 31 0.89 -10.55 5.43
N SER A 32 0.20 -10.69 4.31
CA SER A 32 0.61 -11.56 3.19
C SER A 32 1.41 -10.79 2.15
N LYS A 33 0.90 -9.63 1.74
CA LYS A 33 1.52 -8.72 0.77
C LYS A 33 1.01 -7.30 0.94
N ILE A 34 1.79 -6.34 0.45
CA ILE A 34 1.35 -4.97 0.23
C ILE A 34 1.47 -4.70 -1.27
N THR A 35 0.40 -4.24 -1.89
CA THR A 35 0.38 -3.88 -3.31
C THR A 35 0.25 -2.38 -3.45
N LEU A 36 1.20 -1.76 -4.15
CA LEU A 36 1.16 -0.35 -4.52
C LEU A 36 0.74 -0.27 -5.98
N ASN A 37 -0.27 0.54 -6.28
CA ASN A 37 -0.75 0.76 -7.64
C ASN A 37 -0.87 2.25 -7.92
N MET A 38 -0.32 2.68 -9.04
CA MET A 38 -0.40 4.04 -9.55
C MET A 38 -1.04 4.01 -10.93
N GLY A 39 -2.22 4.63 -11.06
CA GLY A 39 -2.88 4.85 -12.33
C GLY A 39 -2.34 6.13 -12.97
N VAL A 40 -1.90 6.06 -14.21
CA VAL A 40 -1.29 7.18 -14.95
C VAL A 40 -2.07 7.40 -16.22
N SER A 41 -3.16 8.18 -16.13
CA SER A 41 -4.02 8.48 -17.29
C SER A 41 -3.32 9.32 -18.35
N GLU A 42 -2.40 10.18 -17.93
CA GLU A 42 -1.62 11.08 -18.79
C GLU A 42 -0.67 10.33 -19.73
N ALA A 43 -0.28 9.10 -19.38
CA ALA A 43 0.56 8.23 -20.21
C ALA A 43 -0.08 7.85 -21.55
N VAL A 44 -1.39 8.06 -21.71
CA VAL A 44 -2.09 7.91 -22.99
C VAL A 44 -1.61 8.96 -24.01
N ALA A 45 -1.30 10.17 -23.56
CA ALA A 45 -0.82 11.27 -24.38
C ALA A 45 0.71 11.27 -24.49
N ASP A 46 1.42 11.07 -23.38
CA ASP A 46 2.89 11.08 -23.36
C ASP A 46 3.45 9.86 -22.60
N LYS A 47 4.21 9.03 -23.33
CA LYS A 47 4.84 7.83 -22.78
C LYS A 47 5.90 8.13 -21.71
N LYS A 48 6.57 9.29 -21.76
CA LYS A 48 7.60 9.67 -20.79
C LYS A 48 7.04 9.80 -19.37
N VAL A 49 5.78 10.20 -19.27
CA VAL A 49 5.07 10.29 -17.98
C VAL A 49 5.01 8.94 -17.27
N MET A 50 4.91 7.85 -18.02
CA MET A 50 4.97 6.50 -17.44
C MET A 50 6.35 6.17 -16.86
N ASP A 51 7.42 6.59 -17.53
CA ASP A 51 8.79 6.35 -17.06
C ASP A 51 9.05 7.10 -15.74
N HIS A 52 8.54 8.33 -15.62
CA HIS A 52 8.60 9.10 -14.36
C HIS A 52 7.83 8.40 -13.25
N ALA A 53 6.60 7.94 -13.50
CA ALA A 53 5.81 7.21 -12.51
C ALA A 53 6.47 5.89 -12.06
N VAL A 54 7.07 5.14 -12.99
CA VAL A 54 7.84 3.92 -12.69
C VAL A 54 9.05 4.24 -11.83
N ASN A 55 9.75 5.35 -12.11
CA ASN A 55 10.92 5.78 -11.34
C ASN A 55 10.53 6.17 -9.90
N ASP A 56 9.47 6.97 -9.74
CA ASP A 56 8.96 7.36 -8.43
C ASP A 56 8.54 6.14 -7.61
N LEU A 57 7.76 5.23 -8.21
CA LEU A 57 7.31 4.02 -7.52
C LEU A 57 8.48 3.08 -7.20
N THR A 58 9.54 3.06 -8.02
CA THR A 58 10.78 2.30 -7.74
C THR A 58 11.48 2.83 -6.50
N LYS A 59 11.59 4.16 -6.36
CA LYS A 59 12.19 4.79 -5.17
C LYS A 59 11.40 4.46 -3.91
N ILE A 60 10.08 4.58 -3.96
CA ILE A 60 9.18 4.31 -2.82
C ILE A 60 9.23 2.84 -2.41
N ALA A 61 9.16 1.93 -3.38
CA ALA A 61 9.06 0.50 -3.12
C ALA A 61 10.42 -0.18 -2.87
N GLY A 62 11.52 0.42 -3.36
CA GLY A 62 12.84 -0.22 -3.39
C GLY A 62 12.92 -1.41 -4.36
N GLN A 63 11.92 -1.55 -5.23
CA GLN A 63 11.77 -2.64 -6.20
C GLN A 63 11.15 -2.10 -7.49
N LYS A 64 11.62 -2.57 -8.65
CA LYS A 64 11.11 -2.14 -9.96
C LYS A 64 9.65 -2.56 -10.13
N PRO A 65 8.72 -1.61 -10.41
CA PRO A 65 7.32 -1.94 -10.65
C PRO A 65 7.10 -2.55 -12.04
N VAL A 66 5.97 -3.23 -12.17
CA VAL A 66 5.47 -3.74 -13.45
C VAL A 66 4.56 -2.70 -14.07
N VAL A 67 4.79 -2.37 -15.33
CA VAL A 67 3.89 -1.50 -16.11
C VAL A 67 2.64 -2.28 -16.47
N THR A 68 1.48 -1.75 -16.11
CA THR A 68 0.18 -2.35 -16.40
C THR A 68 -0.37 -1.80 -17.72
N LYS A 69 -0.81 -2.70 -18.59
CA LYS A 69 -1.33 -2.38 -19.92
C LYS A 69 -2.84 -2.60 -19.98
N SER A 70 -3.52 -1.81 -20.80
CA SER A 70 -4.93 -1.97 -21.10
C SER A 70 -5.20 -3.30 -21.82
N ARG A 71 -6.28 -3.98 -21.42
CA ARG A 71 -6.69 -5.25 -22.04
C ARG A 71 -7.64 -5.05 -23.22
N LYS A 72 -8.47 -4.01 -23.17
CA LYS A 72 -9.50 -3.71 -24.17
C LYS A 72 -9.40 -2.25 -24.59
N PRO A 73 -9.64 -1.92 -25.88
CA PRO A 73 -9.74 -0.56 -26.30
C PRO A 73 -11.04 0.08 -25.81
N ILE A 74 -10.98 1.33 -25.34
CA ILE A 74 -12.14 2.10 -24.89
C ILE A 74 -12.05 3.49 -25.53
N ALA A 75 -12.94 3.77 -26.50
CA ALA A 75 -12.92 5.00 -27.27
C ALA A 75 -13.16 6.26 -26.41
N GLY A 76 -14.05 6.20 -25.40
CA GLY A 76 -14.35 7.31 -24.50
C GLY A 76 -13.13 7.81 -23.70
N PHE A 77 -12.16 6.95 -23.41
CA PHE A 77 -10.90 7.28 -22.73
C PHE A 77 -9.70 7.38 -23.70
N LYS A 78 -9.91 7.29 -25.00
CA LYS A 78 -8.84 7.28 -26.03
C LYS A 78 -7.79 6.18 -25.80
N ILE A 79 -8.19 5.07 -25.15
CA ILE A 79 -7.31 3.94 -24.83
C ILE A 79 -7.37 2.91 -25.95
N ARG A 80 -6.18 2.51 -26.45
CA ARG A 80 -6.00 1.36 -27.34
C ARG A 80 -5.54 0.14 -26.56
N GLU A 81 -5.71 -1.05 -27.14
CA GLU A 81 -5.19 -2.28 -26.58
C GLU A 81 -3.67 -2.23 -26.39
N ASN A 82 -3.16 -2.86 -25.31
CA ASN A 82 -1.74 -2.89 -24.94
C ASN A 82 -1.09 -1.52 -24.63
N LEU A 83 -1.89 -0.48 -24.44
CA LEU A 83 -1.36 0.82 -24.01
C LEU A 83 -1.00 0.79 -22.53
N ALA A 84 0.18 1.32 -22.18
CA ALA A 84 0.59 1.48 -20.78
C ALA A 84 -0.27 2.55 -20.09
N ILE A 85 -0.96 2.18 -19.00
CA ILE A 85 -1.92 3.04 -18.29
C ILE A 85 -1.66 3.15 -16.80
N GLY A 86 -0.68 2.41 -16.28
CA GLY A 86 -0.33 2.44 -14.86
C GLY A 86 0.89 1.60 -14.55
N CYS A 87 1.30 1.62 -13.29
CA CYS A 87 2.35 0.78 -12.77
C CYS A 87 1.96 0.21 -11.40
N MET A 88 2.44 -0.99 -11.11
CA MET A 88 2.09 -1.72 -9.90
C MET A 88 3.32 -2.45 -9.36
N VAL A 89 3.44 -2.52 -8.04
CA VAL A 89 4.45 -3.32 -7.36
C VAL A 89 3.84 -4.08 -6.20
N THR A 90 4.29 -5.32 -5.99
CA THR A 90 3.86 -6.15 -4.87
C THR A 90 5.05 -6.40 -3.96
N LEU A 91 4.93 -5.99 -2.71
CA LEU A 91 5.94 -6.15 -1.67
C LEU A 91 5.59 -7.35 -0.78
N ARG A 92 6.59 -8.16 -0.44
CA ARG A 92 6.48 -9.33 0.45
C ARG A 92 7.68 -9.42 1.39
N GLY A 93 7.56 -10.22 2.42
CA GLY A 93 8.66 -10.53 3.34
C GLY A 93 9.26 -9.29 4.00
N VAL A 94 10.58 -9.17 4.03
CA VAL A 94 11.29 -8.08 4.70
C VAL A 94 10.94 -6.71 4.11
N GLN A 95 10.93 -6.58 2.79
CA GLN A 95 10.61 -5.30 2.11
C GLN A 95 9.20 -4.81 2.44
N MET A 96 8.24 -5.72 2.60
CA MET A 96 6.87 -5.39 3.00
C MET A 96 6.83 -4.76 4.39
N TYR A 97 7.57 -5.32 5.36
CA TYR A 97 7.62 -4.77 6.72
C TYR A 97 8.40 -3.47 6.81
N GLU A 98 9.47 -3.32 6.03
CA GLU A 98 10.22 -2.05 5.93
C GLU A 98 9.36 -0.94 5.31
N PHE A 99 8.61 -1.25 4.26
CA PHE A 99 7.65 -0.30 3.68
C PHE A 99 6.56 0.07 4.68
N LEU A 100 5.99 -0.91 5.40
CA LEU A 100 4.98 -0.68 6.42
C LEU A 100 5.47 0.27 7.51
N ASP A 101 6.70 0.04 8.00
CA ASP A 101 7.30 0.89 9.03
C ASP A 101 7.45 2.33 8.55
N ARG A 102 8.01 2.56 7.37
CA ARG A 102 8.14 3.90 6.78
C ARG A 102 6.78 4.55 6.51
N PHE A 103 5.82 3.78 6.04
CA PHE A 103 4.47 4.28 5.77
C PHE A 103 3.79 4.81 7.02
N VAL A 104 3.80 4.02 8.12
CA VAL A 104 3.12 4.40 9.37
C VAL A 104 3.87 5.48 10.12
N THR A 105 5.20 5.41 10.21
CA THR A 105 6.00 6.30 11.05
C THR A 105 6.38 7.61 10.38
N ILE A 106 6.54 7.62 9.06
CA ILE A 106 7.07 8.78 8.33
C ILE A 106 6.04 9.32 7.34
N ALA A 107 5.49 8.48 6.46
CA ALA A 107 4.66 8.96 5.35
C ALA A 107 3.29 9.48 5.83
N LEU A 108 2.58 8.73 6.68
CA LEU A 108 1.26 9.13 7.16
C LEU A 108 1.26 10.48 7.91
N PRO A 109 2.19 10.78 8.85
CA PRO A 109 2.24 12.08 9.51
C PRO A 109 2.53 13.26 8.57
N ARG A 110 3.13 13.01 7.39
CA ARG A 110 3.42 14.03 6.37
C ARG A 110 2.24 14.32 5.44
N VAL A 111 1.16 13.55 5.53
CA VAL A 111 -0.06 13.85 4.75
C VAL A 111 -0.63 15.18 5.20
N ARG A 112 -0.94 16.05 4.23
CA ARG A 112 -1.56 17.35 4.49
C ARG A 112 -2.90 17.18 5.19
N ASP A 113 -3.15 17.94 6.26
CA ASP A 113 -4.38 17.90 7.07
C ASP A 113 -4.73 16.48 7.57
N PHE A 114 -3.72 15.72 7.97
CA PHE A 114 -3.91 14.35 8.42
C PHE A 114 -4.77 14.27 9.69
N ARG A 115 -5.91 13.60 9.58
CA ARG A 115 -6.86 13.37 10.69
C ARG A 115 -7.10 11.89 11.00
N GLY A 116 -6.16 11.04 10.57
CA GLY A 116 -6.31 9.59 10.63
C GLY A 116 -6.84 8.99 9.32
N ILE A 117 -6.68 7.67 9.18
CA ILE A 117 -7.15 6.90 8.02
C ILE A 117 -8.53 6.31 8.29
N SER A 118 -9.30 6.09 7.22
CA SER A 118 -10.65 5.54 7.32
C SER A 118 -10.67 4.16 7.98
N GLY A 119 -11.46 3.99 9.03
CA GLY A 119 -11.71 2.70 9.66
C GLY A 119 -12.73 1.82 8.92
N ARG A 120 -13.19 2.22 7.71
CA ARG A 120 -14.24 1.54 6.94
C ARG A 120 -13.78 1.04 5.57
N SER A 121 -12.49 1.21 5.22
CA SER A 121 -11.96 0.86 3.89
C SER A 121 -11.50 -0.60 3.83
N PHE A 122 -12.24 -1.49 4.46
CA PHE A 122 -12.07 -2.94 4.41
C PHE A 122 -12.93 -3.51 3.27
N ASP A 123 -12.56 -4.69 2.79
CA ASP A 123 -13.22 -5.35 1.64
C ASP A 123 -14.24 -6.45 2.04
N GLY A 124 -14.51 -6.62 3.33
CA GLY A 124 -15.37 -7.69 3.86
C GLY A 124 -14.67 -9.06 3.98
N ARG A 125 -13.38 -9.13 3.60
CA ARG A 125 -12.58 -10.37 3.61
C ARG A 125 -11.24 -10.22 4.34
N GLY A 126 -11.17 -9.23 5.23
CA GLY A 126 -9.98 -8.98 6.04
C GLY A 126 -8.81 -8.34 5.28
N ASN A 127 -9.05 -7.62 4.20
CA ASN A 127 -8.05 -6.78 3.55
C ASN A 127 -8.38 -5.30 3.71
N TYR A 128 -7.36 -4.46 3.66
CA TYR A 128 -7.51 -3.02 3.85
C TYR A 128 -6.93 -2.23 2.68
N ASN A 129 -7.63 -1.18 2.24
CA ASN A 129 -7.19 -0.34 1.14
C ASN A 129 -7.13 1.13 1.58
N VAL A 130 -6.07 1.82 1.17
CA VAL A 130 -5.91 3.26 1.41
C VAL A 130 -5.45 3.96 0.15
N GLY A 131 -6.09 5.07 -0.17
CA GLY A 131 -5.67 5.97 -1.25
C GLY A 131 -4.81 7.10 -0.68
N VAL A 132 -3.66 7.30 -1.29
CA VAL A 132 -2.77 8.43 -1.04
C VAL A 132 -2.90 9.38 -2.21
N LYS A 133 -3.15 10.67 -1.94
CA LYS A 133 -3.35 11.68 -2.99
C LYS A 133 -2.03 12.16 -3.60
N GLU A 134 -0.95 12.16 -2.82
CA GLU A 134 0.31 12.78 -3.18
C GLU A 134 1.49 11.84 -2.85
N GLN A 135 2.31 11.48 -3.85
CA GLN A 135 3.50 10.64 -3.64
C GLN A 135 4.60 11.35 -2.82
N ILE A 136 4.56 12.67 -2.71
CA ILE A 136 5.55 13.47 -1.99
C ILE A 136 5.56 13.25 -0.46
N ILE A 137 4.57 12.54 0.08
CA ILE A 137 4.58 12.15 1.49
C ILE A 137 5.73 11.19 1.83
N PHE A 138 6.23 10.46 0.83
CA PHE A 138 7.37 9.57 1.00
C PHE A 138 8.68 10.36 0.95
N PRO A 139 9.59 10.19 1.95
CA PRO A 139 10.84 10.95 2.03
C PRO A 139 11.81 10.67 0.88
N GLU A 140 11.65 9.53 0.20
CA GLU A 140 12.46 9.11 -0.95
C GLU A 140 12.17 9.95 -2.21
N ILE A 141 11.07 10.70 -2.19
CA ILE A 141 10.64 11.55 -3.32
C ILE A 141 11.03 13.00 -3.01
N GLU A 142 11.90 13.54 -3.84
CA GLU A 142 12.31 14.95 -3.79
C GLU A 142 11.35 15.78 -4.67
N TYR A 143 10.74 16.81 -4.09
CA TYR A 143 9.75 17.66 -4.76
C TYR A 143 10.31 18.29 -6.05
N ASP A 144 11.57 18.71 -6.04
CA ASP A 144 12.20 19.40 -7.19
C ASP A 144 12.50 18.47 -8.38
N LYS A 145 12.42 17.16 -8.18
CA LYS A 145 12.76 16.14 -9.18
C LYS A 145 11.55 15.41 -9.78
N ILE A 146 10.34 15.74 -9.33
CA ILE A 146 9.11 15.18 -9.88
C ILE A 146 8.57 16.06 -11.01
N ASP A 147 7.95 15.41 -11.99
CA ASP A 147 7.26 16.08 -13.10
C ASP A 147 5.82 16.48 -12.73
N ALA A 148 5.13 15.65 -11.95
CA ALA A 148 3.76 15.91 -11.48
C ALA A 148 3.47 15.21 -10.15
N ILE A 149 2.51 15.76 -9.40
CA ILE A 149 1.97 15.11 -8.20
C ILE A 149 1.00 14.01 -8.64
N ARG A 150 1.24 12.78 -8.17
CA ARG A 150 0.39 11.62 -8.47
C ARG A 150 -0.07 10.92 -7.21
N GLY A 151 -1.33 10.49 -7.25
CA GLY A 151 -1.88 9.62 -6.23
C GLY A 151 -1.53 8.15 -6.47
N MET A 152 -1.63 7.36 -5.40
CA MET A 152 -1.49 5.92 -5.47
C MET A 152 -2.46 5.22 -4.53
N ASN A 153 -2.79 3.98 -4.85
CA ASN A 153 -3.55 3.09 -4.00
C ASN A 153 -2.61 2.07 -3.35
N ILE A 154 -2.77 1.88 -2.05
CA ILE A 154 -2.01 0.92 -1.25
C ILE A 154 -2.99 -0.10 -0.70
N SER A 155 -2.81 -1.37 -1.08
CA SER A 155 -3.65 -2.49 -0.64
C SER A 155 -2.86 -3.38 0.30
N PHE A 156 -3.34 -3.53 1.53
CA PHE A 156 -2.81 -4.44 2.54
C PHE A 156 -3.61 -5.74 2.51
N THR A 157 -3.00 -6.80 1.99
CA THR A 157 -3.61 -8.12 1.95
C THR A 157 -3.16 -8.91 3.17
N THR A 158 -4.12 -9.41 3.93
CA THR A 158 -3.86 -10.20 5.14
C THR A 158 -4.39 -11.63 5.00
N THR A 159 -4.14 -12.46 6.00
CA THR A 159 -4.72 -13.79 6.13
C THR A 159 -5.90 -13.80 7.09
N ALA A 160 -6.39 -12.62 7.52
CA ALA A 160 -7.56 -12.49 8.37
C ALA A 160 -8.82 -13.02 7.68
N GLN A 161 -9.73 -13.60 8.45
CA GLN A 161 -11.02 -14.08 7.93
C GLN A 161 -12.11 -13.02 8.00
N SER A 162 -11.95 -12.04 8.91
CA SER A 162 -12.88 -10.93 9.10
C SER A 162 -12.18 -9.57 9.09
N ASP A 163 -12.95 -8.52 8.85
CA ASP A 163 -12.45 -7.14 8.88
C ASP A 163 -12.02 -6.73 10.30
N ASP A 164 -12.68 -7.26 11.33
CA ASP A 164 -12.33 -6.97 12.73
C ASP A 164 -10.95 -7.53 13.10
N GLU A 165 -10.63 -8.74 12.64
CA GLU A 165 -9.30 -9.32 12.82
C GLU A 165 -8.24 -8.51 12.09
N CYS A 166 -8.50 -8.09 10.85
CA CYS A 166 -7.60 -7.24 10.08
C CYS A 166 -7.41 -5.88 10.76
N LYS A 167 -8.50 -5.25 11.22
CA LYS A 167 -8.45 -3.98 11.94
C LYS A 167 -7.62 -4.09 13.22
N ALA A 168 -7.80 -5.18 13.99
CA ALA A 168 -7.01 -5.42 15.18
C ALA A 168 -5.52 -5.62 14.87
N LEU A 169 -5.19 -6.37 13.80
CA LEU A 169 -3.83 -6.56 13.33
C LEU A 169 -3.18 -5.23 12.93
N LEU A 170 -3.84 -4.42 12.12
CA LEU A 170 -3.31 -3.13 11.67
C LEU A 170 -3.21 -2.13 12.83
N ALA A 171 -4.16 -2.11 13.75
CA ALA A 171 -4.10 -1.30 14.97
C ALA A 171 -2.89 -1.66 15.83
N ALA A 172 -2.55 -2.96 15.95
CA ALA A 172 -1.36 -3.42 16.65
C ALA A 172 -0.06 -2.93 15.96
N PHE A 173 -0.06 -2.74 14.65
CA PHE A 173 1.01 -2.05 13.90
C PHE A 173 0.94 -0.52 14.01
N LYS A 174 0.13 0.03 14.89
CA LYS A 174 -0.03 1.47 15.14
C LYS A 174 -0.60 2.27 13.95
N PHE A 175 -1.47 1.64 13.16
CA PHE A 175 -2.23 2.39 12.16
C PHE A 175 -3.14 3.42 12.84
N PRO A 176 -3.06 4.69 12.47
CA PRO A 176 -3.85 5.76 13.06
C PRO A 176 -5.27 5.78 12.46
N PHE A 177 -6.10 4.82 12.83
CA PHE A 177 -7.49 4.80 12.42
C PHE A 177 -8.26 5.98 13.02
N LYS A 178 -9.11 6.58 12.19
CA LYS A 178 -10.07 7.58 12.63
C LYS A 178 -11.23 6.88 13.33
N ASN A 179 -11.56 7.35 14.50
CA ASN A 179 -12.74 6.91 15.27
C ASN A 179 -14.05 7.33 14.56
#